data_4f594eb8db02adf710cf35c83f9a139b
#
_entry.id   4f594eb8db02adf710cf35c83f9a139b
#
_cell.length_a   1.000
_cell.length_b   1.000
_cell.length_c   1.000
_cell.angle_alpha   90.00
_cell.angle_beta   90.00
_cell.angle_gamma   90.00
#
_symmetry.space_group_name_H-M   'P 1'
#
loop_
_entity.id
_entity.type
_entity.pdbx_description
1 polymer ?
#
loop_
_entity_poly.entity_id
_entity_poly.type
_entity_poly.pdbx_seq_one_letter_code
_entity_poly.pdbx_strand_id
1 'polypeptide(L)'
;MIDIRRTTLSNGLQVVSDYDSSTAMAAVNVLYNVGARDECSDMTGLAHLLEHLMFGGSVNVADFDGELQRAGGISNAWTSNDYTNFYAVLPAHNIETAFRLESDRMLSLDFNEKTLETQRSVVTEEFKQQCLNQPYGDLGHHLRSLVFTTHPYKWPVIGKEPGHIARITLDDVRRFFTDHYAPGNAVLCVSGNVPPKRVFSLAEKWFSGIPARPTAPRAYRQEPVQTAARSLEVNGNVPMTSVTLAFPMQGYATRQYFVADIITDILSNGESSRFFRRLLPSNRVFAQADASILGSDEPGMLMLSARLTDNSPEAADSAASKLLDEASRLATEPVTQREITRAVNRLNSSLTFGNLNYLARAQAISLSTLRCEDFNRMIEPYRSITPAEVAEVTREIIRPERINRLTYFPRTD
;
A
#
# COMPACT_ATOMS: atom_id res chain seq x y z
N MET A 1 17.62 -15.70 11.21
CA MET A 1 17.98 -15.01 9.94
C MET A 1 17.51 -15.91 8.81
N ILE A 2 16.75 -15.38 7.87
CA ILE A 2 16.22 -16.13 6.72
C ILE A 2 17.30 -16.17 5.64
N ASP A 3 17.57 -17.38 5.07
CA ASP A 3 18.57 -17.56 4.01
C ASP A 3 17.93 -17.26 2.63
N ILE A 4 18.13 -16.05 2.17
CA ILE A 4 17.58 -15.55 0.91
C ILE A 4 18.63 -15.69 -0.20
N ARG A 5 18.30 -16.43 -1.24
CA ARG A 5 19.15 -16.61 -2.43
C ARG A 5 18.57 -15.79 -3.59
N ARG A 6 19.45 -15.15 -4.36
CA ARG A 6 19.06 -14.26 -5.47
C ARG A 6 19.83 -14.56 -6.73
N THR A 7 19.20 -14.34 -7.86
CA THR A 7 19.82 -14.29 -9.21
C THR A 7 19.07 -13.27 -10.05
N THR A 8 19.67 -12.84 -11.15
CA THR A 8 19.02 -11.98 -12.14
C THR A 8 19.13 -12.67 -13.50
N LEU A 9 18.00 -12.81 -14.20
CA LEU A 9 17.96 -13.36 -15.54
C LEU A 9 18.48 -12.35 -16.56
N SER A 10 18.83 -12.84 -17.77
CA SER A 10 19.37 -12.01 -18.86
C SER A 10 18.43 -10.88 -19.30
N ASN A 11 17.11 -11.04 -19.10
CA ASN A 11 16.08 -10.03 -19.39
C ASN A 11 15.83 -9.03 -18.25
N GLY A 12 16.61 -9.11 -17.17
CA GLY A 12 16.54 -8.20 -16.02
C GLY A 12 15.61 -8.64 -14.90
N LEU A 13 14.87 -9.75 -15.03
CA LEU A 13 14.01 -10.24 -13.95
C LEU A 13 14.86 -10.66 -12.75
N GLN A 14 14.58 -10.07 -11.58
CA GLN A 14 15.16 -10.49 -10.32
C GLN A 14 14.42 -11.70 -9.77
N VAL A 15 15.13 -12.79 -9.49
CA VAL A 15 14.56 -14.02 -8.94
C VAL A 15 15.10 -14.27 -7.55
N VAL A 16 14.19 -14.44 -6.61
CA VAL A 16 14.52 -14.63 -5.18
C VAL A 16 13.92 -15.94 -4.67
N SER A 17 14.68 -16.65 -3.88
CA SER A 17 14.27 -17.91 -3.25
C SER A 17 14.47 -17.83 -1.74
N ASP A 18 13.42 -18.18 -1.00
CA ASP A 18 13.38 -18.39 0.43
C ASP A 18 12.91 -19.82 0.70
N TYR A 19 13.86 -20.71 0.97
CA TYR A 19 13.59 -22.13 1.16
C TYR A 19 13.17 -22.43 2.59
N ASP A 20 12.00 -23.06 2.74
CA ASP A 20 11.45 -23.50 4.02
C ASP A 20 10.89 -24.91 3.90
N SER A 21 11.63 -25.88 4.45
CA SER A 21 11.24 -27.29 4.44
C SER A 21 10.19 -27.66 5.50
N SER A 22 9.79 -26.74 6.36
CA SER A 22 8.80 -27.00 7.42
C SER A 22 7.35 -27.06 6.88
N THR A 23 7.12 -26.63 5.66
CA THR A 23 5.82 -26.66 4.98
C THR A 23 5.85 -27.58 3.77
N ALA A 24 4.68 -28.09 3.34
CA ALA A 24 4.51 -28.79 2.06
C ALA A 24 4.12 -27.84 0.90
N MET A 25 3.92 -26.57 1.19
CA MET A 25 3.41 -25.56 0.27
C MET A 25 4.51 -24.64 -0.22
N ALA A 26 4.20 -23.90 -1.26
CA ALA A 26 5.02 -22.78 -1.73
C ALA A 26 4.14 -21.61 -2.20
N ALA A 27 4.64 -20.40 -2.03
CA ALA A 27 4.11 -19.18 -2.62
C ALA A 27 5.03 -18.73 -3.76
N VAL A 28 4.45 -18.45 -4.92
CA VAL A 28 5.08 -17.74 -6.02
C VAL A 28 4.51 -16.34 -6.04
N ASN A 29 5.36 -15.34 -5.92
CA ASN A 29 4.99 -13.93 -5.85
C ASN A 29 5.72 -13.15 -6.94
N VAL A 30 4.95 -12.42 -7.76
CA VAL A 30 5.49 -11.50 -8.78
C VAL A 30 5.07 -10.09 -8.41
N LEU A 31 6.05 -9.26 -8.03
CA LEU A 31 5.85 -7.86 -7.66
C LEU A 31 6.39 -6.97 -8.78
N TYR A 32 5.51 -6.18 -9.39
CA TYR A 32 5.87 -5.16 -10.38
C TYR A 32 6.02 -3.79 -9.72
N ASN A 33 7.06 -3.05 -10.08
CA ASN A 33 7.30 -1.69 -9.61
C ASN A 33 6.46 -0.70 -10.44
N VAL A 34 5.16 -0.85 -10.38
CA VAL A 34 4.15 -0.02 -11.05
C VAL A 34 2.87 -0.01 -10.23
N GLY A 35 2.20 1.13 -10.16
CA GLY A 35 0.93 1.29 -9.45
C GLY A 35 0.20 2.54 -9.90
N ALA A 36 -0.76 3.00 -9.10
CA ALA A 36 -1.59 4.14 -9.45
C ALA A 36 -0.81 5.46 -9.66
N ARG A 37 0.39 5.59 -9.11
CA ARG A 37 1.25 6.77 -9.35
C ARG A 37 1.77 6.89 -10.78
N ASP A 38 1.78 5.78 -11.52
CA ASP A 38 2.28 5.73 -12.89
C ASP A 38 1.19 6.05 -13.94
N GLU A 39 -0.03 6.36 -13.46
CA GLU A 39 -1.18 6.73 -14.28
C GLU A 39 -1.16 8.21 -14.69
N CYS A 40 -1.90 8.54 -15.75
CA CYS A 40 -2.19 9.92 -16.10
C CYS A 40 -3.37 10.47 -15.28
N SER A 41 -3.35 11.77 -14.99
CA SER A 41 -4.35 12.44 -14.13
C SER A 41 -5.80 12.43 -14.66
N ASP A 42 -5.97 12.18 -15.94
CA ASP A 42 -7.25 12.08 -16.67
C ASP A 42 -7.67 10.63 -16.97
N MET A 43 -6.84 9.65 -16.56
CA MET A 43 -7.04 8.21 -16.81
C MET A 43 -6.67 7.39 -15.56
N THR A 44 -7.23 7.76 -14.42
CA THR A 44 -6.95 7.11 -13.14
C THR A 44 -7.75 5.83 -12.94
N GLY A 45 -7.19 4.85 -12.22
CA GLY A 45 -7.75 3.52 -12.03
C GLY A 45 -7.28 2.51 -13.08
N LEU A 46 -6.38 2.90 -14.00
CA LEU A 46 -5.87 2.02 -15.06
C LEU A 46 -5.00 0.88 -14.51
N ALA A 47 -4.16 1.15 -13.52
CA ALA A 47 -3.33 0.12 -12.89
C ALA A 47 -4.18 -0.97 -12.23
N HIS A 48 -5.25 -0.59 -11.53
CA HIS A 48 -6.19 -1.50 -10.91
C HIS A 48 -7.05 -2.25 -11.96
N LEU A 49 -7.53 -1.55 -12.99
CA LEU A 49 -8.24 -2.21 -14.10
C LEU A 49 -7.34 -3.24 -14.80
N LEU A 50 -6.05 -2.93 -15.00
CA LEU A 50 -5.11 -3.88 -15.61
C LEU A 50 -4.86 -5.09 -14.70
N GLU A 51 -4.80 -4.92 -13.38
CA GLU A 51 -4.77 -6.05 -12.44
C GLU A 51 -5.93 -7.00 -12.71
N HIS A 52 -7.18 -6.51 -12.80
CA HIS A 52 -8.34 -7.33 -13.15
C HIS A 52 -8.22 -8.00 -14.52
N LEU A 53 -7.76 -7.28 -15.53
CA LEU A 53 -7.57 -7.82 -16.87
C LEU A 53 -6.53 -8.94 -16.92
N MET A 54 -5.53 -8.90 -16.04
CA MET A 54 -4.48 -9.91 -15.95
C MET A 54 -4.98 -11.27 -15.41
N PHE A 55 -6.20 -11.37 -14.88
CA PHE A 55 -6.88 -12.63 -14.58
C PHE A 55 -7.75 -13.14 -15.74
N GLY A 56 -7.99 -12.32 -16.75
CA GLY A 56 -8.84 -12.65 -17.89
C GLY A 56 -8.23 -13.64 -18.91
N GLY A 57 -7.04 -14.14 -18.63
CA GLY A 57 -6.31 -15.06 -19.49
C GLY A 57 -5.15 -14.38 -20.24
N SER A 58 -4.29 -15.22 -20.79
CA SER A 58 -3.14 -14.84 -21.60
C SER A 58 -3.17 -15.60 -22.94
N VAL A 59 -2.27 -15.27 -23.85
CA VAL A 59 -2.31 -15.83 -25.23
C VAL A 59 -2.29 -17.36 -25.27
N ASN A 60 -1.56 -18.00 -24.35
CA ASN A 60 -1.46 -19.47 -24.31
C ASN A 60 -2.27 -20.09 -23.16
N VAL A 61 -2.84 -19.28 -22.25
CA VAL A 61 -3.59 -19.74 -21.08
C VAL A 61 -4.92 -18.98 -21.00
N ALA A 62 -5.98 -19.63 -21.46
CA ALA A 62 -7.33 -19.03 -21.46
C ALA A 62 -8.01 -19.05 -20.08
N ASP A 63 -7.64 -19.97 -19.18
CA ASP A 63 -8.25 -20.17 -17.87
C ASP A 63 -7.15 -20.33 -16.81
N PHE A 64 -6.62 -19.20 -16.34
CA PHE A 64 -5.55 -19.14 -15.34
C PHE A 64 -5.97 -19.81 -14.03
N ASP A 65 -7.12 -19.43 -13.51
CA ASP A 65 -7.60 -19.91 -12.21
C ASP A 65 -7.95 -21.39 -12.24
N GLY A 66 -8.62 -21.86 -13.30
CA GLY A 66 -8.94 -23.27 -13.44
C GLY A 66 -7.72 -24.16 -13.56
N GLU A 67 -6.66 -23.71 -14.25
CA GLU A 67 -5.40 -24.46 -14.31
C GLU A 67 -4.67 -24.50 -12.97
N LEU A 68 -4.65 -23.38 -12.26
CA LEU A 68 -4.04 -23.30 -10.93
C LEU A 68 -4.81 -24.15 -9.90
N GLN A 69 -6.15 -24.10 -9.92
CA GLN A 69 -6.99 -24.92 -9.05
C GLN A 69 -6.79 -26.43 -9.28
N ARG A 70 -6.65 -26.86 -10.55
CA ARG A 70 -6.30 -28.27 -10.87
C ARG A 70 -4.95 -28.68 -10.30
N ALA A 71 -4.02 -27.73 -10.12
CA ALA A 71 -2.75 -27.95 -9.43
C ALA A 71 -2.85 -27.86 -7.90
N GLY A 72 -4.05 -27.66 -7.35
CA GLY A 72 -4.30 -27.48 -5.91
C GLY A 72 -3.89 -26.10 -5.40
N GLY A 73 -3.85 -25.11 -6.27
CA GLY A 73 -3.43 -23.75 -5.93
C GLY A 73 -4.59 -22.75 -5.84
N ILE A 74 -4.29 -21.61 -5.24
CA ILE A 74 -5.10 -20.41 -5.21
C ILE A 74 -4.26 -19.22 -5.63
N SER A 75 -4.88 -18.22 -6.23
CA SER A 75 -4.23 -16.95 -6.62
C SER A 75 -4.99 -15.74 -6.10
N ASN A 76 -4.31 -14.62 -6.03
CA ASN A 76 -4.91 -13.30 -5.88
C ASN A 76 -3.89 -12.23 -6.29
N ALA A 77 -4.32 -10.97 -6.30
CA ALA A 77 -3.47 -9.82 -6.56
C ALA A 77 -3.89 -8.63 -5.70
N TRP A 78 -3.07 -7.59 -5.73
CA TRP A 78 -3.42 -6.27 -5.21
C TRP A 78 -2.60 -5.19 -5.91
N THR A 79 -3.20 -4.03 -6.07
CA THR A 79 -2.54 -2.81 -6.56
C THR A 79 -2.46 -1.78 -5.44
N SER A 80 -1.34 -1.11 -5.36
CA SER A 80 -1.12 0.05 -4.48
C SER A 80 -0.82 1.31 -5.30
N ASN A 81 -0.45 2.38 -4.63
CA ASN A 81 0.06 3.55 -5.34
C ASN A 81 1.35 3.26 -6.11
N ASP A 82 2.22 2.38 -5.59
CA ASP A 82 3.58 2.16 -6.09
C ASP A 82 3.79 0.82 -6.78
N TYR A 83 3.00 -0.19 -6.44
CA TYR A 83 3.23 -1.58 -6.82
C TYR A 83 1.96 -2.28 -7.22
N THR A 84 2.10 -3.24 -8.14
CA THR A 84 1.09 -4.26 -8.44
C THR A 84 1.69 -5.63 -8.19
N ASN A 85 1.00 -6.43 -7.39
CA ASN A 85 1.50 -7.73 -6.90
C ASN A 85 0.55 -8.85 -7.28
N PHE A 86 1.09 -9.91 -7.86
CA PHE A 86 0.38 -11.15 -8.14
C PHE A 86 0.99 -12.28 -7.35
N TYR A 87 0.19 -13.20 -6.86
CA TYR A 87 0.70 -14.38 -6.18
C TYR A 87 -0.15 -15.61 -6.40
N ALA A 88 0.52 -16.75 -6.36
CA ALA A 88 -0.09 -18.06 -6.31
C ALA A 88 0.46 -18.84 -5.13
N VAL A 89 -0.41 -19.60 -4.47
CA VAL A 89 -0.05 -20.52 -3.38
C VAL A 89 -0.52 -21.90 -3.73
N LEU A 90 0.39 -22.87 -3.73
CA LEU A 90 0.09 -24.23 -4.15
C LEU A 90 1.03 -25.26 -3.49
N PRO A 91 0.70 -26.58 -3.56
CA PRO A 91 1.63 -27.62 -3.14
C PRO A 91 2.97 -27.51 -3.88
N ALA A 92 4.08 -27.58 -3.15
CA ALA A 92 5.43 -27.34 -3.67
C ALA A 92 5.85 -28.29 -4.82
N HIS A 93 5.26 -29.48 -4.90
CA HIS A 93 5.54 -30.41 -5.99
C HIS A 93 4.92 -29.96 -7.33
N ASN A 94 3.85 -29.14 -7.29
CA ASN A 94 3.15 -28.59 -8.47
C ASN A 94 3.63 -27.17 -8.83
N ILE A 95 4.71 -26.69 -8.21
CA ILE A 95 5.20 -25.30 -8.35
C ILE A 95 5.39 -24.86 -9.80
N GLU A 96 5.76 -25.76 -10.69
CA GLU A 96 6.01 -25.46 -12.10
C GLU A 96 4.77 -24.91 -12.81
N THR A 97 3.56 -25.31 -12.40
CA THR A 97 2.31 -24.73 -12.91
C THR A 97 2.27 -23.23 -12.71
N ALA A 98 2.59 -22.74 -11.50
CA ALA A 98 2.61 -21.30 -11.22
C ALA A 98 3.68 -20.56 -12.04
N PHE A 99 4.87 -21.15 -12.24
CA PHE A 99 5.90 -20.55 -13.09
C PHE A 99 5.43 -20.40 -14.54
N ARG A 100 4.79 -21.43 -15.09
CA ARG A 100 4.24 -21.39 -16.45
C ARG A 100 3.15 -20.32 -16.58
N LEU A 101 2.21 -20.29 -15.63
CA LEU A 101 1.09 -19.34 -15.65
C LEU A 101 1.58 -17.89 -15.52
N GLU A 102 2.47 -17.61 -14.57
CA GLU A 102 2.98 -16.26 -14.35
C GLU A 102 3.90 -15.80 -15.48
N SER A 103 4.68 -16.70 -16.09
CA SER A 103 5.51 -16.34 -17.24
C SER A 103 4.69 -16.00 -18.47
N ASP A 104 3.59 -16.73 -18.73
CA ASP A 104 2.69 -16.44 -19.84
C ASP A 104 1.96 -15.12 -19.65
N ARG A 105 1.49 -14.84 -18.41
CA ARG A 105 0.91 -13.55 -18.03
C ARG A 105 1.88 -12.39 -18.25
N MET A 106 3.16 -12.54 -17.91
CA MET A 106 4.20 -11.52 -18.11
C MET A 106 4.55 -11.34 -19.58
N LEU A 107 4.49 -12.42 -20.37
CA LEU A 107 4.83 -12.39 -21.79
C LEU A 107 3.78 -11.64 -22.60
N SER A 108 2.51 -12.02 -22.47
CA SER A 108 1.45 -11.51 -23.32
C SER A 108 0.06 -11.83 -22.76
N LEU A 109 -0.81 -10.83 -22.73
CA LEU A 109 -2.21 -10.96 -22.32
C LEU A 109 -3.13 -11.00 -23.54
N ASP A 110 -4.26 -11.72 -23.41
CA ASP A 110 -5.31 -11.70 -24.43
C ASP A 110 -6.23 -10.49 -24.23
N PHE A 111 -5.71 -9.33 -24.66
CA PHE A 111 -6.47 -8.08 -24.60
C PHE A 111 -7.53 -8.02 -25.71
N ASN A 112 -8.80 -8.15 -25.34
CA ASN A 112 -9.91 -7.99 -26.27
C ASN A 112 -11.02 -7.08 -25.69
N GLU A 113 -11.84 -6.50 -26.58
CA GLU A 113 -12.89 -5.52 -26.19
C GLU A 113 -13.92 -6.11 -25.24
N LYS A 114 -14.29 -7.37 -25.40
CA LYS A 114 -15.29 -8.03 -24.54
C LYS A 114 -14.79 -8.15 -23.10
N THR A 115 -13.54 -8.59 -22.91
CA THR A 115 -12.92 -8.70 -21.59
C THR A 115 -12.75 -7.32 -20.96
N LEU A 116 -12.31 -6.32 -21.74
CA LEU A 116 -12.17 -4.95 -21.26
C LEU A 116 -13.50 -4.39 -20.77
N GLU A 117 -14.58 -4.51 -21.56
CA GLU A 117 -15.89 -4.00 -21.19
C GLU A 117 -16.47 -4.68 -19.94
N THR A 118 -16.23 -6.00 -19.83
CA THR A 118 -16.61 -6.74 -18.62
C THR A 118 -15.88 -6.20 -17.39
N GLN A 119 -14.55 -6.03 -17.47
CA GLN A 119 -13.77 -5.55 -16.33
C GLN A 119 -14.00 -4.07 -16.01
N ARG A 120 -14.24 -3.22 -17.01
CA ARG A 120 -14.71 -1.84 -16.75
C ARG A 120 -15.98 -1.82 -15.91
N SER A 121 -16.96 -2.67 -16.27
CA SER A 121 -18.21 -2.78 -15.52
C SER A 121 -17.97 -3.27 -14.08
N VAL A 122 -17.14 -4.29 -13.89
CA VAL A 122 -16.79 -4.82 -12.56
C VAL A 122 -16.11 -3.75 -11.71
N VAL A 123 -15.06 -3.09 -12.21
CA VAL A 123 -14.31 -2.06 -11.46
C VAL A 123 -15.19 -0.82 -11.19
N THR A 124 -16.10 -0.48 -12.13
CA THR A 124 -17.06 0.61 -11.91
C THR A 124 -18.04 0.29 -10.77
N GLU A 125 -18.54 -0.94 -10.70
CA GLU A 125 -19.43 -1.36 -9.60
C GLU A 125 -18.66 -1.45 -8.27
N GLU A 126 -17.41 -1.90 -8.30
CA GLU A 126 -16.52 -1.88 -7.14
C GLU A 126 -16.29 -0.45 -6.62
N PHE A 127 -16.02 0.51 -7.53
CA PHE A 127 -15.93 1.92 -7.18
C PHE A 127 -17.19 2.42 -6.46
N LYS A 128 -18.37 2.13 -7.02
CA LYS A 128 -19.64 2.53 -6.40
C LYS A 128 -19.80 1.90 -5.02
N GLN A 129 -19.52 0.61 -4.90
CA GLN A 129 -19.63 -0.12 -3.65
C GLN A 129 -18.67 0.42 -2.58
N GLN A 130 -17.41 0.64 -2.92
CA GLN A 130 -16.39 1.09 -1.95
C GLN A 130 -16.50 2.58 -1.62
N CYS A 131 -16.78 3.43 -2.63
CA CYS A 131 -16.66 4.88 -2.47
C CYS A 131 -18.01 5.58 -2.28
N LEU A 132 -19.11 5.08 -2.87
CA LEU A 132 -20.39 5.78 -2.85
C LEU A 132 -21.43 5.13 -1.92
N ASN A 133 -21.40 3.80 -1.78
CA ASN A 133 -22.44 3.06 -1.06
C ASN A 133 -22.04 2.72 0.39
N GLN A 134 -20.85 3.13 0.84
CA GLN A 134 -20.40 2.92 2.21
C GLN A 134 -20.23 4.25 2.95
N PRO A 135 -20.58 4.31 4.26
CA PRO A 135 -20.26 5.46 5.07
C PRO A 135 -18.76 5.77 5.01
N TYR A 136 -18.42 7.04 4.74
CA TYR A 136 -17.04 7.53 4.59
C TYR A 136 -16.23 6.89 3.44
N GLY A 137 -16.87 6.21 2.48
CA GLY A 137 -16.16 5.53 1.40
C GLY A 137 -15.32 6.46 0.53
N ASP A 138 -15.73 7.71 0.37
CA ASP A 138 -15.02 8.76 -0.38
C ASP A 138 -14.05 9.61 0.47
N LEU A 139 -13.92 9.33 1.77
CA LEU A 139 -13.02 10.07 2.67
C LEU A 139 -11.58 10.10 2.14
N GLY A 140 -11.10 8.96 1.62
CA GLY A 140 -9.78 8.86 1.02
C GLY A 140 -9.59 9.76 -0.21
N HIS A 141 -10.63 9.94 -1.05
CA HIS A 141 -10.62 10.84 -2.20
C HIS A 141 -10.48 12.31 -1.77
N HIS A 142 -11.31 12.71 -0.82
CA HIS A 142 -11.28 14.07 -0.27
C HIS A 142 -9.94 14.39 0.39
N LEU A 143 -9.46 13.49 1.25
CA LEU A 143 -8.22 13.71 2.00
C LEU A 143 -7.00 13.80 1.08
N ARG A 144 -6.86 12.85 0.12
CA ARG A 144 -5.77 12.87 -0.86
C ARG A 144 -5.79 14.14 -1.70
N SER A 145 -6.95 14.56 -2.19
CA SER A 145 -7.09 15.79 -2.98
C SER A 145 -6.79 17.05 -2.16
N LEU A 146 -7.01 17.03 -0.85
CA LEU A 146 -6.71 18.13 0.04
C LEU A 146 -5.20 18.25 0.30
N VAL A 147 -4.52 17.11 0.50
CA VAL A 147 -3.08 17.06 0.82
C VAL A 147 -2.23 17.24 -0.43
N PHE A 148 -2.53 16.49 -1.50
CA PHE A 148 -1.74 16.50 -2.73
C PHE A 148 -2.38 17.38 -3.80
N THR A 149 -1.61 18.30 -4.36
CA THR A 149 -2.07 19.22 -5.42
C THR A 149 -1.56 18.80 -6.80
N THR A 150 -0.35 18.28 -6.86
CA THR A 150 0.33 17.91 -8.12
C THR A 150 0.76 16.45 -8.18
N HIS A 151 1.15 15.87 -7.02
CA HIS A 151 1.65 14.50 -6.97
C HIS A 151 0.55 13.47 -7.28
N PRO A 152 0.86 12.35 -8.00
CA PRO A 152 -0.11 11.31 -8.35
C PRO A 152 -0.80 10.63 -7.16
N TYR A 153 -0.26 10.71 -5.95
CA TYR A 153 -0.95 10.23 -4.75
C TYR A 153 -2.25 10.99 -4.43
N LYS A 154 -2.56 12.00 -5.23
CA LYS A 154 -3.82 12.75 -5.18
C LYS A 154 -5.05 11.89 -5.46
N TRP A 155 -4.91 10.82 -6.24
CA TRP A 155 -6.00 9.89 -6.50
C TRP A 155 -5.76 8.54 -5.84
N PRO A 156 -6.83 7.86 -5.39
CA PRO A 156 -6.72 6.49 -4.88
C PRO A 156 -6.57 5.49 -6.03
N VAL A 157 -6.14 4.29 -5.67
CA VAL A 157 -5.87 3.18 -6.61
C VAL A 157 -7.10 2.81 -7.47
N ILE A 158 -8.30 2.87 -6.89
CA ILE A 158 -9.56 2.59 -7.61
C ILE A 158 -9.90 3.66 -8.67
N GLY A 159 -9.13 4.74 -8.73
CA GLY A 159 -9.36 5.87 -9.61
C GLY A 159 -10.05 7.04 -8.92
N LYS A 160 -10.01 8.20 -9.58
CA LYS A 160 -10.62 9.44 -9.10
C LYS A 160 -12.14 9.44 -9.27
N GLU A 161 -12.61 8.92 -10.38
CA GLU A 161 -14.03 8.88 -10.73
C GLU A 161 -14.33 7.76 -11.74
N PRO A 162 -15.56 7.20 -11.75
CA PRO A 162 -15.92 6.11 -12.68
C PRO A 162 -15.79 6.49 -14.16
N GLY A 163 -15.95 7.78 -14.49
CA GLY A 163 -15.79 8.28 -15.85
C GLY A 163 -14.39 8.09 -16.43
N HIS A 164 -13.36 8.04 -15.60
CA HIS A 164 -12.00 7.71 -16.05
C HIS A 164 -11.93 6.26 -16.51
N ILE A 165 -12.44 5.32 -15.70
CA ILE A 165 -12.45 3.88 -16.00
C ILE A 165 -13.23 3.59 -17.29
N ALA A 166 -14.39 4.23 -17.47
CA ALA A 166 -15.24 4.07 -18.65
C ALA A 166 -14.57 4.48 -19.97
N ARG A 167 -13.60 5.41 -19.93
CA ARG A 167 -12.90 5.93 -21.13
C ARG A 167 -11.63 5.17 -21.49
N ILE A 168 -11.10 4.32 -20.62
CA ILE A 168 -9.88 3.54 -20.89
C ILE A 168 -10.08 2.66 -22.13
N THR A 169 -9.22 2.77 -23.10
CA THR A 169 -9.25 1.97 -24.34
C THR A 169 -8.31 0.77 -24.27
N LEU A 170 -8.47 -0.19 -25.18
CA LEU A 170 -7.51 -1.30 -25.30
C LEU A 170 -6.09 -0.81 -25.60
N ASP A 171 -5.96 0.26 -26.35
CA ASP A 171 -4.63 0.81 -26.67
C ASP A 171 -3.97 1.45 -25.45
N ASP A 172 -4.76 2.06 -24.55
CA ASP A 172 -4.25 2.55 -23.26
C ASP A 172 -3.77 1.41 -22.37
N VAL A 173 -4.57 0.34 -22.28
CA VAL A 173 -4.21 -0.88 -21.52
C VAL A 173 -2.92 -1.51 -22.07
N ARG A 174 -2.84 -1.71 -23.39
CA ARG A 174 -1.65 -2.29 -24.05
C ARG A 174 -0.39 -1.45 -23.86
N ARG A 175 -0.53 -0.13 -23.97
CA ARG A 175 0.56 0.81 -23.75
C ARG A 175 1.05 0.73 -22.32
N PHE A 176 0.15 0.82 -21.34
CA PHE A 176 0.50 0.77 -19.93
C PHE A 176 1.16 -0.56 -19.55
N PHE A 177 0.64 -1.69 -20.07
CA PHE A 177 1.28 -3.00 -19.90
C PHE A 177 2.69 -3.04 -20.50
N THR A 178 2.85 -2.56 -21.73
CA THR A 178 4.14 -2.56 -22.42
C THR A 178 5.18 -1.71 -21.71
N ASP A 179 4.76 -0.54 -21.21
CA ASP A 179 5.63 0.46 -20.58
C ASP A 179 6.08 0.07 -19.17
N HIS A 180 5.27 -0.72 -18.45
CA HIS A 180 5.50 -0.94 -17.02
C HIS A 180 5.66 -2.41 -16.61
N TYR A 181 5.01 -3.37 -17.27
CA TYR A 181 5.03 -4.79 -16.88
C TYR A 181 6.14 -5.60 -17.57
N ALA A 182 7.35 -5.03 -17.56
CA ALA A 182 8.54 -5.66 -18.12
C ALA A 182 9.26 -6.54 -17.08
N PRO A 183 9.97 -7.61 -17.49
CA PRO A 183 10.78 -8.43 -16.58
C PRO A 183 11.74 -7.63 -15.71
N GLY A 184 12.44 -6.63 -16.31
CA GLY A 184 13.39 -5.77 -15.58
C GLY A 184 12.74 -4.83 -14.54
N ASN A 185 11.41 -4.70 -14.54
CA ASN A 185 10.63 -3.93 -13.57
C ASN A 185 9.92 -4.82 -12.55
N ALA A 186 10.31 -6.10 -12.42
CA ALA A 186 9.64 -7.07 -11.57
C ALA A 186 10.61 -7.88 -10.70
N VAL A 187 10.08 -8.39 -9.61
CA VAL A 187 10.72 -9.40 -8.76
C VAL A 187 9.83 -10.63 -8.69
N LEU A 188 10.40 -11.79 -9.05
CA LEU A 188 9.81 -13.10 -8.82
C LEU A 188 10.39 -13.68 -7.53
N CYS A 189 9.58 -13.84 -6.50
CA CYS A 189 9.98 -14.45 -5.23
C CYS A 189 9.24 -15.75 -4.99
N VAL A 190 9.98 -16.80 -4.63
CA VAL A 190 9.41 -18.08 -4.20
C VAL A 190 9.78 -18.35 -2.76
N SER A 191 8.77 -18.51 -1.91
CA SER A 191 8.94 -18.85 -0.50
C SER A 191 8.21 -20.16 -0.19
N GLY A 192 8.87 -21.08 0.53
CA GLY A 192 8.32 -22.38 0.91
C GLY A 192 9.19 -23.56 0.49
N ASN A 193 8.60 -24.74 0.34
CA ASN A 193 9.36 -25.99 0.18
C ASN A 193 9.85 -26.26 -1.25
N VAL A 194 10.57 -25.30 -1.81
CA VAL A 194 11.20 -25.43 -3.14
C VAL A 194 12.67 -25.05 -3.03
N PRO A 195 13.60 -25.99 -3.22
CA PRO A 195 15.03 -25.69 -3.12
C PRO A 195 15.47 -24.62 -4.13
N PRO A 196 16.41 -23.72 -3.78
CA PRO A 196 16.82 -22.59 -4.62
C PRO A 196 17.26 -23.01 -6.03
N LYS A 197 17.98 -24.13 -6.16
CA LYS A 197 18.39 -24.66 -7.46
C LYS A 197 17.19 -24.94 -8.39
N ARG A 198 16.09 -25.47 -7.83
CA ARG A 198 14.86 -25.75 -8.60
C ARG A 198 14.16 -24.44 -8.97
N VAL A 199 14.08 -23.48 -8.04
CA VAL A 199 13.50 -22.15 -8.30
C VAL A 199 14.23 -21.49 -9.48
N PHE A 200 15.56 -21.41 -9.44
CA PHE A 200 16.33 -20.74 -10.48
C PHE A 200 16.26 -21.49 -11.84
N SER A 201 16.26 -22.82 -11.82
CA SER A 201 16.09 -23.60 -13.04
C SER A 201 14.73 -23.42 -13.69
N LEU A 202 13.64 -23.33 -12.89
CA LEU A 202 12.29 -23.06 -13.39
C LEU A 202 12.16 -21.61 -13.89
N ALA A 203 12.76 -20.66 -13.20
CA ALA A 203 12.78 -19.28 -13.65
C ALA A 203 13.50 -19.14 -15.00
N GLU A 204 14.67 -19.75 -15.14
CA GLU A 204 15.38 -19.77 -16.42
C GLU A 204 14.53 -20.42 -17.53
N LYS A 205 13.93 -21.58 -17.26
CA LYS A 205 13.09 -22.30 -18.23
C LYS A 205 11.90 -21.46 -18.73
N TRP A 206 11.19 -20.79 -17.82
CA TRP A 206 9.90 -20.17 -18.15
C TRP A 206 10.00 -18.68 -18.45
N PHE A 207 10.91 -17.95 -17.82
CA PHE A 207 10.96 -16.49 -17.92
C PHE A 207 12.10 -15.97 -18.81
N SER A 208 13.18 -16.72 -19.05
CA SER A 208 14.33 -16.21 -19.82
C SER A 208 14.00 -15.89 -21.28
N GLY A 209 12.99 -16.56 -21.86
CA GLY A 209 12.49 -16.29 -23.20
C GLY A 209 11.64 -15.02 -23.34
N ILE A 210 11.24 -14.38 -22.24
CA ILE A 210 10.48 -13.14 -22.28
C ILE A 210 11.44 -12.00 -22.66
N PRO A 211 11.13 -11.22 -23.73
CA PRO A 211 12.01 -10.15 -24.16
C PRO A 211 12.24 -9.09 -23.08
N ALA A 212 13.48 -8.67 -22.91
CA ALA A 212 13.80 -7.47 -22.12
C ALA A 212 13.15 -6.24 -22.77
N ARG A 213 12.50 -5.42 -21.96
CA ARG A 213 11.90 -4.15 -22.39
C ARG A 213 12.34 -3.04 -21.45
N PRO A 214 12.63 -1.83 -21.96
CA PRO A 214 12.87 -0.68 -21.09
C PRO A 214 11.58 -0.32 -20.36
N THR A 215 11.69 0.04 -19.10
CA THR A 215 10.56 0.61 -18.34
C THR A 215 10.46 2.10 -18.66
N ALA A 216 9.24 2.60 -18.84
CA ALA A 216 9.00 4.01 -19.05
C ALA A 216 9.51 4.83 -17.83
N PRO A 217 10.22 5.94 -18.06
CA PRO A 217 10.66 6.80 -16.97
C PRO A 217 9.46 7.49 -16.31
N ARG A 218 9.49 7.59 -14.97
CA ARG A 218 8.48 8.34 -14.24
C ARG A 218 8.63 9.84 -14.46
N ALA A 219 7.55 10.50 -14.86
CA ALA A 219 7.54 11.92 -15.26
C ALA A 219 6.44 12.70 -14.53
N TYR A 220 6.30 12.51 -13.21
CA TYR A 220 5.37 13.31 -12.41
C TYR A 220 6.08 14.45 -11.66
N ARG A 221 5.30 15.48 -11.34
CA ARG A 221 5.79 16.62 -10.57
C ARG A 221 5.82 16.27 -9.08
N GLN A 222 6.89 16.69 -8.41
CA GLN A 222 6.98 16.64 -6.96
C GLN A 222 5.89 17.52 -6.33
N GLU A 223 5.38 17.10 -5.17
CA GLU A 223 4.43 17.91 -4.42
C GLU A 223 5.14 19.16 -3.85
N PRO A 224 4.61 20.37 -4.09
CA PRO A 224 5.19 21.57 -3.53
C PRO A 224 5.05 21.61 -2.01
N VAL A 225 5.99 22.28 -1.33
CA VAL A 225 5.90 22.46 0.12
C VAL A 225 4.64 23.27 0.46
N GLN A 226 3.80 22.71 1.33
CA GLN A 226 2.61 23.40 1.80
C GLN A 226 2.98 24.55 2.75
N THR A 227 2.43 25.75 2.48
CA THR A 227 2.71 26.99 3.22
C THR A 227 1.50 27.59 3.93
N ALA A 228 0.31 27.00 3.74
CA ALA A 228 -0.92 27.43 4.40
C ALA A 228 -1.80 26.22 4.74
N ALA A 229 -2.49 26.29 5.87
CA ALA A 229 -3.47 25.28 6.27
C ALA A 229 -4.61 25.19 5.24
N ARG A 230 -5.15 23.98 5.09
CA ARG A 230 -6.30 23.71 4.21
C ARG A 230 -7.39 23.01 5.01
N SER A 231 -8.65 23.26 4.66
CA SER A 231 -9.80 22.59 5.27
C SER A 231 -10.85 22.23 4.25
N LEU A 232 -11.57 21.16 4.51
CA LEU A 232 -12.73 20.71 3.75
C LEU A 232 -13.77 20.15 4.72
N GLU A 233 -15.01 20.58 4.55
CA GLU A 233 -16.17 20.01 5.24
C GLU A 233 -17.05 19.28 4.23
N VAL A 234 -17.47 18.07 4.59
CA VAL A 234 -18.32 17.20 3.76
C VAL A 234 -19.53 16.77 4.59
N ASN A 235 -20.71 16.80 3.97
CA ASN A 235 -21.93 16.27 4.57
C ASN A 235 -22.34 15.00 3.80
N GLY A 236 -22.48 13.88 4.50
CA GLY A 236 -22.80 12.59 3.87
C GLY A 236 -23.64 11.68 4.74
N ASN A 237 -24.03 10.55 4.16
CA ASN A 237 -24.76 9.51 4.87
C ASN A 237 -23.80 8.71 5.76
N VAL A 238 -23.44 9.32 6.91
CA VAL A 238 -22.53 8.73 7.89
C VAL A 238 -23.15 8.75 9.28
N PRO A 239 -22.85 7.77 10.17
CA PRO A 239 -23.48 7.66 11.47
C PRO A 239 -22.95 8.67 12.50
N MET A 240 -21.71 9.16 12.31
CA MET A 240 -21.01 10.00 13.29
C MET A 240 -20.14 11.03 12.58
N THR A 241 -19.91 12.17 13.22
CA THR A 241 -18.90 13.12 12.74
C THR A 241 -17.50 12.52 12.78
N SER A 242 -16.77 12.69 11.71
CA SER A 242 -15.36 12.32 11.60
C SER A 242 -14.49 13.55 11.41
N VAL A 243 -13.43 13.66 12.19
CA VAL A 243 -12.40 14.68 12.02
C VAL A 243 -11.08 14.01 11.68
N THR A 244 -10.43 14.45 10.61
CA THR A 244 -9.09 13.98 10.23
C THR A 244 -8.18 15.18 10.00
N LEU A 245 -7.04 15.20 10.68
CA LEU A 245 -5.95 16.14 10.48
C LEU A 245 -4.82 15.40 9.77
N ALA A 246 -4.46 15.82 8.58
CA ALA A 246 -3.38 15.22 7.81
C ALA A 246 -2.23 16.22 7.62
N PHE A 247 -1.00 15.72 7.76
CA PHE A 247 0.23 16.49 7.66
C PHE A 247 1.12 15.84 6.61
N PRO A 248 1.52 16.55 5.54
CA PRO A 248 2.49 16.03 4.58
C PRO A 248 3.79 15.61 5.26
N MET A 249 4.31 14.46 4.89
CA MET A 249 5.57 13.91 5.40
C MET A 249 6.40 13.30 4.27
N GLN A 250 7.67 13.02 4.54
CA GLN A 250 8.56 12.35 3.59
C GLN A 250 8.16 10.89 3.39
N GLY A 251 8.57 10.33 2.26
CA GLY A 251 8.32 8.95 1.90
C GLY A 251 9.16 7.94 2.69
N TYR A 252 8.89 6.67 2.44
CA TYR A 252 9.65 5.53 2.97
C TYR A 252 11.16 5.71 2.72
N ALA A 253 12.00 4.96 3.41
CA ALA A 253 13.46 5.05 3.37
C ALA A 253 14.05 6.37 3.94
N THR A 254 13.26 7.31 4.39
CA THR A 254 13.74 8.48 5.12
C THR A 254 13.70 8.27 6.63
N ARG A 255 14.62 8.92 7.35
CA ARG A 255 14.61 8.87 8.83
C ARG A 255 13.29 9.41 9.39
N GLN A 256 12.74 10.44 8.78
CA GLN A 256 11.46 11.04 9.17
C GLN A 256 10.31 10.03 9.13
N TYR A 257 10.26 9.17 8.10
CA TYR A 257 9.23 8.14 7.99
C TYR A 257 9.27 7.15 9.15
N PHE A 258 10.45 6.58 9.46
CA PHE A 258 10.60 5.62 10.54
C PHE A 258 10.25 6.21 11.91
N VAL A 259 10.61 7.46 12.14
CA VAL A 259 10.26 8.16 13.39
C VAL A 259 8.77 8.48 13.43
N ALA A 260 8.16 8.90 12.32
CA ALA A 260 6.72 9.16 12.24
C ALA A 260 5.88 7.90 12.47
N ASP A 261 6.35 6.73 12.01
CA ASP A 261 5.71 5.44 12.30
C ASP A 261 5.71 5.12 13.82
N ILE A 262 6.84 5.37 14.51
CA ILE A 262 6.91 5.26 15.97
C ILE A 262 6.02 6.30 16.67
N ILE A 263 5.90 7.52 16.15
CA ILE A 263 5.00 8.56 16.66
C ILE A 263 3.55 8.06 16.64
N THR A 264 3.10 7.47 15.54
CA THR A 264 1.72 6.96 15.44
C THR A 264 1.47 5.79 16.40
N ASP A 265 2.44 4.89 16.59
CA ASP A 265 2.33 3.81 17.58
C ASP A 265 2.20 4.36 19.01
N ILE A 266 3.02 5.32 19.40
CA ILE A 266 2.96 5.96 20.72
C ILE A 266 1.62 6.66 20.92
N LEU A 267 1.09 7.33 19.90
CA LEU A 267 -0.15 8.09 19.98
C LEU A 267 -1.38 7.21 20.11
N SER A 268 -1.54 6.17 19.29
CA SER A 268 -2.83 5.49 19.19
C SER A 268 -2.79 3.97 19.37
N ASN A 269 -1.61 3.34 19.41
CA ASN A 269 -1.56 1.89 19.31
C ASN A 269 -1.61 1.18 20.68
N GLY A 270 -2.81 0.60 21.00
CA GLY A 270 -3.09 -0.14 22.23
C GLY A 270 -3.46 0.73 23.42
N GLU A 271 -3.90 0.09 24.51
CA GLU A 271 -4.43 0.77 25.72
C GLU A 271 -3.41 1.64 26.46
N SER A 272 -2.13 1.42 26.23
CA SER A 272 -1.05 2.22 26.81
C SER A 272 -0.65 3.43 25.96
N SER A 273 -1.30 3.64 24.81
CA SER A 273 -1.09 4.79 23.93
C SER A 273 -1.61 6.08 24.56
N ARG A 274 -1.11 7.23 24.07
CA ARG A 274 -1.47 8.52 24.64
C ARG A 274 -2.91 8.89 24.36
N PHE A 275 -3.45 8.63 23.18
CA PHE A 275 -4.86 8.89 22.85
C PHE A 275 -5.80 8.03 23.70
N PHE A 276 -5.49 6.73 23.82
CA PHE A 276 -6.31 5.88 24.67
C PHE A 276 -6.35 6.34 26.13
N ARG A 277 -5.22 6.76 26.68
CA ARG A 277 -5.13 7.14 28.11
C ARG A 277 -5.61 8.54 28.42
N ARG A 278 -5.50 9.49 27.47
CA ARG A 278 -5.73 10.92 27.73
C ARG A 278 -6.98 11.46 27.03
N LEU A 279 -7.40 10.91 25.90
CA LEU A 279 -8.56 11.37 25.15
C LEU A 279 -9.81 10.53 25.40
N LEU A 280 -9.71 9.22 25.33
CA LEU A 280 -10.88 8.33 25.41
C LEU A 280 -11.56 8.31 26.79
N PRO A 281 -10.84 8.12 27.94
CA PRO A 281 -11.49 7.97 29.23
C PRO A 281 -12.06 9.28 29.79
N SER A 282 -11.41 10.42 29.52
CA SER A 282 -11.74 11.71 30.11
C SER A 282 -12.73 12.53 29.26
N ASN A 283 -13.06 12.07 28.05
CA ASN A 283 -13.79 12.88 27.08
C ASN A 283 -14.90 12.08 26.41
N ARG A 284 -16.14 12.36 26.79
CA ARG A 284 -17.32 11.71 26.17
C ARG A 284 -17.52 12.07 24.69
N VAL A 285 -16.72 12.99 24.14
CA VAL A 285 -16.79 13.42 22.74
C VAL A 285 -16.20 12.39 21.79
N PHE A 286 -15.17 11.64 22.21
CA PHE A 286 -14.48 10.69 21.36
C PHE A 286 -15.10 9.28 21.47
N ALA A 287 -15.63 8.75 20.37
CA ALA A 287 -15.91 7.33 20.21
C ALA A 287 -14.62 6.57 19.84
N GLN A 288 -13.75 7.20 19.05
CA GLN A 288 -12.48 6.64 18.59
C GLN A 288 -11.48 7.77 18.32
N ALA A 289 -10.20 7.51 18.57
CA ALA A 289 -9.10 8.42 18.22
C ALA A 289 -7.89 7.60 17.78
N ASP A 290 -7.37 7.88 16.58
CA ASP A 290 -6.30 7.14 15.94
C ASP A 290 -5.23 8.06 15.37
N ALA A 291 -4.01 7.52 15.25
CA ALA A 291 -2.92 8.10 14.48
C ALA A 291 -2.37 7.04 13.52
N SER A 292 -2.14 7.41 12.29
CA SER A 292 -1.63 6.49 11.25
C SER A 292 -0.82 7.23 10.20
N ILE A 293 -0.09 6.47 9.39
CA ILE A 293 0.59 6.96 8.20
C ILE A 293 -0.13 6.45 6.96
N LEU A 294 -0.44 7.34 6.04
CA LEU A 294 -0.65 7.00 4.65
C LEU A 294 0.66 7.29 3.92
N GLY A 295 1.55 6.32 3.91
CA GLY A 295 2.90 6.45 3.38
C GLY A 295 3.21 5.35 2.40
N SER A 296 4.09 5.67 1.48
CA SER A 296 4.59 4.81 0.43
C SER A 296 6.03 5.22 0.12
N ASP A 297 6.59 4.80 -1.03
CA ASP A 297 7.96 5.16 -1.40
C ASP A 297 8.16 6.68 -1.54
N GLU A 298 7.15 7.34 -2.08
CA GLU A 298 7.11 8.79 -2.26
C GLU A 298 6.49 9.50 -1.04
N PRO A 299 6.54 10.84 -0.95
CA PRO A 299 5.96 11.59 0.17
C PRO A 299 4.52 11.22 0.47
N GLY A 300 4.24 10.99 1.74
CA GLY A 300 2.95 10.60 2.27
C GLY A 300 2.36 11.63 3.23
N MET A 301 1.52 11.16 4.15
CA MET A 301 0.93 11.98 5.20
C MET A 301 0.83 11.22 6.52
N LEU A 302 1.08 11.93 7.61
CA LEU A 302 0.72 11.52 8.96
C LEU A 302 -0.71 11.99 9.22
N MET A 303 -1.56 11.12 9.72
CA MET A 303 -2.96 11.39 9.99
C MET A 303 -3.27 11.23 11.47
N LEU A 304 -4.03 12.17 12.02
CA LEU A 304 -4.69 12.07 13.32
C LEU A 304 -6.19 12.09 13.04
N SER A 305 -6.93 11.09 13.47
CA SER A 305 -8.36 10.98 13.16
C SER A 305 -9.19 10.66 14.40
N ALA A 306 -10.44 11.12 14.40
CA ALA A 306 -11.40 10.80 15.43
C ALA A 306 -12.79 10.52 14.83
N ARG A 307 -13.56 9.67 15.54
CA ARG A 307 -15.02 9.55 15.43
C ARG A 307 -15.63 10.14 16.69
N LEU A 308 -16.69 10.92 16.52
CA LEU A 308 -17.27 11.68 17.62
C LEU A 308 -18.65 11.14 18.00
N THR A 309 -18.97 11.19 19.28
CA THR A 309 -20.30 10.86 19.80
C THR A 309 -21.27 12.03 19.69
N ASP A 310 -20.75 13.25 19.55
CA ASP A 310 -21.49 14.50 19.37
C ASP A 310 -21.19 15.04 17.96
N ASN A 311 -22.23 15.26 17.17
CA ASN A 311 -22.15 15.66 15.77
C ASN A 311 -22.12 17.19 15.58
N SER A 312 -22.02 17.98 16.65
CA SER A 312 -21.97 19.44 16.56
C SER A 312 -20.65 19.95 15.96
N PRO A 313 -20.65 21.08 15.27
CA PRO A 313 -19.43 21.75 14.80
C PRO A 313 -18.46 22.06 15.94
N GLU A 314 -18.97 22.47 17.10
CA GLU A 314 -18.20 22.79 18.31
C GLU A 314 -17.45 21.56 18.84
N ALA A 315 -18.10 20.38 18.80
CA ALA A 315 -17.46 19.11 19.15
C ALA A 315 -16.34 18.75 18.16
N ALA A 316 -16.56 18.99 16.87
CA ALA A 316 -15.56 18.76 15.84
C ALA A 316 -14.33 19.67 16.00
N ASP A 317 -14.52 20.95 16.32
CA ASP A 317 -13.45 21.90 16.60
C ASP A 317 -12.67 21.53 17.87
N SER A 318 -13.40 21.18 18.93
CA SER A 318 -12.80 20.71 20.18
C SER A 318 -11.98 19.43 19.99
N ALA A 319 -12.49 18.50 19.19
CA ALA A 319 -11.78 17.24 18.90
C ALA A 319 -10.50 17.49 18.07
N ALA A 320 -10.57 18.33 17.03
CA ALA A 320 -9.42 18.73 16.24
C ALA A 320 -8.32 19.34 17.11
N SER A 321 -8.68 20.29 17.98
CA SER A 321 -7.74 20.92 18.90
C SER A 321 -7.09 19.90 19.84
N LYS A 322 -7.88 19.01 20.46
CA LYS A 322 -7.36 17.98 21.39
C LYS A 322 -6.45 16.95 20.73
N LEU A 323 -6.77 16.53 19.52
CA LEU A 323 -5.88 15.63 18.73
C LEU A 323 -4.54 16.33 18.45
N LEU A 324 -4.61 17.59 18.01
CA LEU A 324 -3.42 18.38 17.69
C LEU A 324 -2.58 18.66 18.95
N ASP A 325 -3.22 19.07 20.04
CA ASP A 325 -2.56 19.36 21.31
C ASP A 325 -1.83 18.13 21.85
N GLU A 326 -2.50 16.96 21.88
CA GLU A 326 -1.88 15.74 22.38
C GLU A 326 -0.71 15.27 21.49
N ALA A 327 -0.85 15.35 20.17
CA ALA A 327 0.24 15.02 19.27
C ALA A 327 1.41 16.01 19.38
N SER A 328 1.12 17.32 19.51
CA SER A 328 2.14 18.36 19.67
C SER A 328 2.92 18.23 20.99
N ARG A 329 2.33 17.65 22.02
CA ARG A 329 3.03 17.38 23.31
C ARG A 329 4.24 16.46 23.15
N LEU A 330 4.30 15.63 22.11
CA LEU A 330 5.50 14.83 21.81
C LEU A 330 6.74 15.68 21.55
N ALA A 331 6.55 16.94 21.12
CA ALA A 331 7.64 17.90 20.89
C ALA A 331 8.13 18.60 22.17
N THR A 332 7.31 18.68 23.22
CA THR A 332 7.56 19.46 24.46
C THR A 332 7.65 18.58 25.71
N GLU A 333 6.83 17.54 25.78
CA GLU A 333 6.90 16.53 26.84
C GLU A 333 7.73 15.34 26.33
N PRO A 334 8.95 15.10 26.87
CA PRO A 334 9.83 14.05 26.36
C PRO A 334 9.13 12.69 26.33
N VAL A 335 9.18 12.04 25.17
CA VAL A 335 8.81 10.64 25.04
C VAL A 335 9.81 9.82 25.86
N THR A 336 9.32 8.89 26.65
CA THR A 336 10.20 8.03 27.44
C THR A 336 10.83 6.94 26.57
N GLN A 337 12.03 6.50 26.91
CA GLN A 337 12.65 5.34 26.24
C GLN A 337 11.77 4.09 26.32
N ARG A 338 10.94 3.97 27.38
CA ARG A 338 10.00 2.86 27.53
C ARG A 338 8.88 2.90 26.47
N GLU A 339 8.37 4.07 26.10
CA GLU A 339 7.36 4.21 25.03
C GLU A 339 7.95 3.79 23.68
N ILE A 340 9.17 4.25 23.35
CA ILE A 340 9.86 3.87 22.11
C ILE A 340 10.15 2.36 22.09
N THR A 341 10.71 1.81 23.17
CA THR A 341 11.01 0.38 23.25
C THR A 341 9.76 -0.47 23.07
N ARG A 342 8.63 -0.06 23.65
CA ARG A 342 7.33 -0.75 23.46
C ARG A 342 6.90 -0.74 22.01
N ALA A 343 6.96 0.41 21.32
CA ALA A 343 6.59 0.56 19.91
C ALA A 343 7.50 -0.32 19.02
N VAL A 344 8.81 -0.26 19.22
CA VAL A 344 9.78 -1.08 18.49
C VAL A 344 9.58 -2.58 18.73
N ASN A 345 9.34 -3.00 19.97
CA ASN A 345 9.08 -4.40 20.27
C ASN A 345 7.80 -4.91 19.62
N ARG A 346 6.76 -4.08 19.57
CA ARG A 346 5.50 -4.40 18.91
C ARG A 346 5.71 -4.56 17.39
N LEU A 347 6.39 -3.62 16.75
CA LEU A 347 6.74 -3.71 15.34
C LEU A 347 7.57 -4.98 15.06
N ASN A 348 8.59 -5.24 15.87
CA ASN A 348 9.41 -6.44 15.75
C ASN A 348 8.59 -7.74 15.90
N SER A 349 7.62 -7.73 16.81
CA SER A 349 6.69 -8.87 16.96
C SER A 349 5.82 -9.05 15.73
N SER A 350 5.26 -7.95 15.18
CA SER A 350 4.45 -8.00 13.94
C SER A 350 5.25 -8.54 12.76
N LEU A 351 6.49 -8.08 12.58
CA LEU A 351 7.40 -8.58 11.55
C LEU A 351 7.71 -10.07 11.76
N THR A 352 7.95 -10.47 13.01
CA THR A 352 8.27 -11.87 13.34
C THR A 352 7.08 -12.78 13.05
N PHE A 353 5.88 -12.40 13.48
CA PHE A 353 4.66 -13.17 13.19
C PHE A 353 4.30 -13.19 11.71
N GLY A 354 4.46 -12.07 11.01
CA GLY A 354 4.29 -12.00 9.55
C GLY A 354 5.21 -12.97 8.82
N ASN A 355 6.44 -13.11 9.30
CA ASN A 355 7.44 -14.00 8.71
C ASN A 355 7.16 -15.51 8.93
N LEU A 356 6.21 -15.90 9.77
CA LEU A 356 5.77 -17.28 9.88
C LEU A 356 4.93 -17.72 8.68
N ASN A 357 4.28 -16.79 8.01
CA ASN A 357 3.51 -17.07 6.79
C ASN A 357 4.41 -16.92 5.55
N TYR A 358 4.59 -18.01 4.81
CA TYR A 358 5.46 -18.04 3.64
C TYR A 358 4.98 -17.11 2.51
N LEU A 359 3.67 -16.86 2.35
CA LEU A 359 3.17 -15.88 1.38
C LEU A 359 3.51 -14.45 1.81
N ALA A 360 3.21 -14.08 3.07
CA ALA A 360 3.57 -12.76 3.60
C ALA A 360 5.09 -12.52 3.52
N ARG A 361 5.88 -13.55 3.77
CA ARG A 361 7.33 -13.55 3.63
C ARG A 361 7.78 -13.32 2.19
N ALA A 362 7.16 -14.02 1.21
CA ALA A 362 7.44 -13.81 -0.22
C ALA A 362 7.17 -12.37 -0.67
N GLN A 363 6.05 -11.80 -0.24
CA GLN A 363 5.67 -10.41 -0.53
C GLN A 363 6.66 -9.41 0.09
N ALA A 364 7.00 -9.58 1.37
CA ALA A 364 7.93 -8.69 2.07
C ALA A 364 9.37 -8.79 1.50
N ILE A 365 9.83 -9.98 1.12
CA ILE A 365 11.12 -10.19 0.45
C ILE A 365 11.12 -9.54 -0.95
N SER A 366 10.04 -9.67 -1.71
CA SER A 366 9.90 -9.02 -3.02
C SER A 366 10.04 -7.50 -2.88
N LEU A 367 9.33 -6.91 -1.92
CA LEU A 367 9.35 -5.47 -1.67
C LEU A 367 10.74 -4.99 -1.22
N SER A 368 11.37 -5.68 -0.26
CA SER A 368 12.74 -5.34 0.18
C SER A 368 13.76 -5.48 -0.96
N THR A 369 13.54 -6.42 -1.88
CA THR A 369 14.40 -6.61 -3.05
C THR A 369 14.27 -5.45 -4.04
N LEU A 370 13.05 -5.00 -4.36
CA LEU A 370 12.82 -3.81 -5.20
C LEU A 370 13.42 -2.53 -4.59
N ARG A 371 13.35 -2.40 -3.26
CA ARG A 371 13.92 -1.27 -2.52
C ARG A 371 15.42 -1.37 -2.29
N CYS A 372 16.07 -2.44 -2.74
CA CYS A 372 17.49 -2.73 -2.50
C CYS A 372 17.84 -2.77 -0.99
N GLU A 373 16.94 -3.31 -0.16
CA GLU A 373 17.08 -3.42 1.28
C GLU A 373 17.43 -4.83 1.74
N ASP A 374 18.06 -4.92 2.91
CA ASP A 374 18.28 -6.20 3.58
C ASP A 374 17.04 -6.58 4.40
N PHE A 375 16.27 -7.55 3.89
CA PHE A 375 15.08 -8.06 4.56
C PHE A 375 15.31 -8.46 6.03
N ASN A 376 16.45 -9.04 6.35
CA ASN A 376 16.79 -9.45 7.70
C ASN A 376 17.08 -8.28 8.65
N ARG A 377 17.21 -7.06 8.14
CA ARG A 377 17.57 -5.85 8.89
C ARG A 377 16.48 -4.79 8.91
N MET A 378 15.28 -5.09 8.46
CA MET A 378 14.16 -4.13 8.38
C MET A 378 13.83 -3.43 9.70
N ILE A 379 14.12 -4.06 10.84
CA ILE A 379 13.88 -3.46 12.18
C ILE A 379 14.99 -2.50 12.62
N GLU A 380 16.18 -2.55 12.02
CA GLU A 380 17.34 -1.78 12.49
C GLU A 380 17.12 -0.24 12.48
N PRO A 381 16.49 0.37 11.45
CA PRO A 381 16.21 1.80 11.46
C PRO A 381 15.39 2.26 12.68
N TYR A 382 14.50 1.40 13.18
CA TYR A 382 13.63 1.70 14.31
C TYR A 382 14.34 1.57 15.67
N ARG A 383 15.28 0.64 15.81
CA ARG A 383 16.01 0.38 17.08
C ARG A 383 16.85 1.55 17.55
N SER A 384 17.30 2.38 16.63
CA SER A 384 18.16 3.53 16.90
C SER A 384 17.40 4.83 17.17
N ILE A 385 16.04 4.81 17.15
CA ILE A 385 15.21 6.00 17.37
C ILE A 385 15.34 6.46 18.83
N THR A 386 15.55 7.76 19.00
CA THR A 386 15.72 8.41 20.29
C THR A 386 14.54 9.35 20.64
N PRO A 387 14.32 9.65 21.93
CA PRO A 387 13.33 10.65 22.34
C PRO A 387 13.53 12.02 21.69
N ALA A 388 14.77 12.43 21.46
CA ALA A 388 15.11 13.71 20.84
C ALA A 388 14.64 13.74 19.37
N GLU A 389 14.86 12.66 18.61
CA GLU A 389 14.38 12.56 17.22
C GLU A 389 12.86 12.56 17.14
N VAL A 390 12.16 11.89 18.07
CA VAL A 390 10.69 11.94 18.13
C VAL A 390 10.21 13.38 18.30
N ALA A 391 10.84 14.14 19.24
CA ALA A 391 10.48 15.54 19.45
C ALA A 391 10.81 16.43 18.23
N GLU A 392 11.92 16.19 17.55
CA GLU A 392 12.34 16.93 16.36
C GLU A 392 11.39 16.68 15.19
N VAL A 393 11.15 15.42 14.85
CA VAL A 393 10.24 15.04 13.74
C VAL A 393 8.81 15.48 14.01
N THR A 394 8.36 15.44 15.26
CA THR A 394 7.06 16.01 15.62
C THR A 394 6.97 17.49 15.26
N ARG A 395 8.00 18.30 15.60
CA ARG A 395 8.05 19.73 15.24
C ARG A 395 8.15 19.97 13.74
N GLU A 396 8.78 19.07 13.00
CA GLU A 396 8.88 19.16 11.54
C GLU A 396 7.55 18.89 10.83
N ILE A 397 6.83 17.86 11.27
CA ILE A 397 5.60 17.41 10.61
C ILE A 397 4.39 18.22 11.10
N ILE A 398 4.20 18.31 12.43
CA ILE A 398 3.00 18.91 13.03
C ILE A 398 3.20 20.43 13.14
N ARG A 399 2.89 21.11 12.03
CA ARG A 399 2.96 22.57 11.94
C ARG A 399 1.60 23.16 11.56
N PRO A 400 1.21 24.30 12.13
CA PRO A 400 -0.09 24.93 11.84
C PRO A 400 -0.33 25.15 10.34
N GLU A 401 0.68 25.62 9.61
CA GLU A 401 0.61 25.88 8.17
C GLU A 401 0.53 24.61 7.31
N ARG A 402 0.81 23.44 7.87
CA ARG A 402 0.78 22.14 7.17
C ARG A 402 -0.47 21.33 7.47
N ILE A 403 -1.40 21.86 8.26
CA ILE A 403 -2.65 21.16 8.59
C ILE A 403 -3.53 21.07 7.35
N ASN A 404 -4.00 19.86 7.07
CA ASN A 404 -5.09 19.58 6.14
C ASN A 404 -6.22 18.95 6.96
N ARG A 405 -7.26 19.73 7.26
CA ARG A 405 -8.38 19.27 8.06
C ARG A 405 -9.53 18.84 7.16
N LEU A 406 -9.95 17.58 7.28
CA LEU A 406 -11.18 17.06 6.71
C LEU A 406 -12.17 16.79 7.84
N THR A 407 -13.35 17.44 7.79
CA THR A 407 -14.45 17.16 8.71
C THR A 407 -15.61 16.58 7.91
N TYR A 408 -16.07 15.42 8.31
CA TYR A 408 -17.18 14.72 7.68
C TYR A 408 -18.38 14.71 8.65
N PHE A 409 -19.45 15.41 8.31
CA PHE A 409 -20.65 15.49 9.12
C PHE A 409 -21.74 14.55 8.61
N PRO A 410 -22.58 13.98 9.50
CA PRO A 410 -23.84 13.38 9.11
C PRO A 410 -24.72 14.41 8.37
N ARG A 411 -25.43 13.96 7.31
CA ARG A 411 -26.48 14.80 6.74
C ARG A 411 -27.58 14.98 7.77
N THR A 412 -28.00 16.20 8.00
CA THR A 412 -29.27 16.51 8.65
C THR A 412 -30.34 16.44 7.58
N ASP A 413 -31.28 15.48 7.71
CA ASP A 413 -32.49 15.38 6.88
C ASP A 413 -33.35 16.66 6.99
#